data_86d46fc9c69689647dbf5c7762106beb
#
_entry.id   86d46fc9c69689647dbf5c7762106beb
#
_cell.length_a   1.000
_cell.length_b   1.000
_cell.length_c   1.000
_cell.angle_alpha   90.00
_cell.angle_beta   90.00
_cell.angle_gamma   90.00
#
_symmetry.space_group_name_H-M   'P 1'
#
loop_
_entity.id
_entity.type
_entity.pdbx_description
1 polymer ?
#
loop_
_entity_poly.entity_id
_entity_poly.type
_entity_poly.pdbx_seq_one_letter_code
_entity_poly.pdbx_strand_id
1 'polypeptide(L)'
;MASSALLILGAVGLLGFSAPLVSSLNILGIAPLPSKSHHLWHTELMKGLARKGHQIYSVGIEPTEFGDSVVRENQTRSIVLEDMISCLNKDGNFDPISWRKLSPMQTTVELYSVCNILCDYATKTNGGKEALELVRNTKIDVIVMDITMGQCFYGLREEALGNPPLVGFTPFGSPGWVKDIVGGSNWPAFKGYENYQKAPPFNLWERTWNLIYYQVDDFCRKFYYLPREKEVAEAYIGRKLEKSLEDIEREMTTLLTNTHASFDAGTFLPPNVIEIGGLHVKDTKPLPQDIKKFIDEAEHGVVVLSLGTNVQSSTLGTEKLQAIVSALGQLKERVVWKFETDTLPNLPKNVMIKKWLPQSDILAHPKIRALWSHGGLLSTQEAVWRGIPVIAMPFFMDQYRNIDMLVSKGVGLRLDYDSLSTETVLKTLKQILTDPGITTRMKKLSAAYRDRPMSPIDTAIWYIEHAVRHPDGPLSSPGRNMSWVQFHLVDVYAVLGLVFLLVAWILKLLLKTVYNLVFRRGNKVEPKLKRK
;
A
#
# COMPACT_ATOMS: atom_id res chain seq x y z
N MET A 1 -64.86 29.52 10.19
CA MET A 1 -63.44 29.93 10.01
C MET A 1 -62.51 28.84 10.55
N ALA A 2 -62.65 27.62 10.06
CA ALA A 2 -61.82 26.48 10.50
C ALA A 2 -61.40 25.52 9.35
N SER A 3 -61.58 25.95 8.09
CA SER A 3 -61.28 25.07 6.94
C SER A 3 -60.10 25.52 6.06
N SER A 4 -59.42 26.63 6.38
CA SER A 4 -58.31 27.15 5.57
C SER A 4 -56.92 26.92 6.18
N ALA A 5 -56.81 26.38 7.38
CA ALA A 5 -55.54 26.12 8.07
C ALA A 5 -54.95 24.72 7.79
N LEU A 6 -55.73 23.78 7.24
CA LEU A 6 -55.27 22.40 6.99
C LEU A 6 -54.60 22.20 5.59
N LEU A 7 -54.67 23.16 4.69
CA LEU A 7 -54.09 23.06 3.35
C LEU A 7 -52.67 23.64 3.22
N ILE A 8 -52.19 24.35 4.25
CA ILE A 8 -50.81 24.91 4.24
C ILE A 8 -49.80 23.96 4.92
N LEU A 9 -50.24 23.05 5.76
CA LEU A 9 -49.35 22.03 6.39
C LEU A 9 -49.07 20.82 5.52
N GLY A 10 -49.77 20.63 4.39
CA GLY A 10 -49.55 19.55 3.45
C GLY A 10 -48.49 19.86 2.36
N ALA A 11 -48.12 21.13 2.18
CA ALA A 11 -47.18 21.54 1.11
C ALA A 11 -45.73 21.75 1.59
N VAL A 12 -45.45 21.70 2.89
CA VAL A 12 -44.10 21.87 3.45
C VAL A 12 -43.42 20.52 3.73
N GLY A 13 -44.12 19.40 3.57
CA GLY A 13 -43.62 18.05 3.87
C GLY A 13 -42.94 17.31 2.71
N LEU A 14 -42.78 17.94 1.53
CA LEU A 14 -42.22 17.30 0.32
C LEU A 14 -41.02 18.05 -0.31
N LEU A 15 -40.40 18.94 0.42
CA LEU A 15 -38.99 19.28 0.13
C LEU A 15 -38.12 18.20 0.80
N GLY A 16 -38.29 16.97 0.33
CA GLY A 16 -37.29 15.93 0.52
C GLY A 16 -35.98 16.49 0.04
N PHE A 17 -34.98 16.56 0.90
CA PHE A 17 -33.58 16.66 0.51
C PHE A 17 -33.30 15.48 -0.42
N SER A 18 -33.62 15.64 -1.71
CA SER A 18 -33.03 14.81 -2.74
C SER A 18 -31.54 15.16 -2.74
N ALA A 19 -30.75 14.37 -2.02
CA ALA A 19 -29.32 14.33 -2.32
C ALA A 19 -29.22 14.27 -3.85
N PRO A 20 -28.40 15.11 -4.50
CA PRO A 20 -28.28 15.07 -5.95
C PRO A 20 -27.96 13.63 -6.33
N LEU A 21 -28.87 12.98 -7.06
CA LEU A 21 -28.62 11.69 -7.68
C LEU A 21 -27.40 11.91 -8.55
N VAL A 22 -26.25 11.35 -8.14
CA VAL A 22 -25.04 11.40 -8.95
C VAL A 22 -25.42 10.69 -10.26
N SER A 23 -25.41 11.43 -11.37
CA SER A 23 -25.62 10.84 -12.68
C SER A 23 -24.58 9.74 -12.89
N SER A 24 -24.92 8.68 -13.62
CA SER A 24 -23.96 7.64 -13.97
C SER A 24 -22.70 8.26 -14.58
N LEU A 25 -21.53 7.96 -14.00
CA LEU A 25 -20.22 8.43 -14.44
C LEU A 25 -19.55 7.41 -15.34
N ASN A 26 -18.77 7.87 -16.30
CA ASN A 26 -17.83 7.05 -17.08
C ASN A 26 -16.49 7.02 -16.34
N ILE A 27 -16.15 5.89 -15.75
CA ILE A 27 -14.97 5.70 -14.90
C ILE A 27 -13.97 4.81 -15.60
N LEU A 28 -12.74 5.30 -15.77
CA LEU A 28 -11.61 4.50 -16.26
C LEU A 28 -10.75 4.07 -15.07
N GLY A 29 -10.73 2.79 -14.77
CA GLY A 29 -9.84 2.19 -13.77
C GLY A 29 -8.60 1.57 -14.42
N ILE A 30 -7.39 1.83 -13.90
CA ILE A 30 -6.13 1.35 -14.47
C ILE A 30 -5.27 0.72 -13.38
N ALA A 31 -4.94 -0.58 -13.51
CA ALA A 31 -4.08 -1.34 -12.62
C ALA A 31 -3.11 -2.23 -13.42
N PRO A 32 -2.00 -1.68 -13.91
CA PRO A 32 -1.11 -2.38 -14.84
C PRO A 32 -0.09 -3.30 -14.15
N LEU A 33 0.08 -3.21 -12.84
CA LEU A 33 1.07 -4.03 -12.11
C LEU A 33 0.71 -5.52 -12.22
N PRO A 34 1.62 -6.40 -12.72
CA PRO A 34 1.38 -7.83 -12.88
C PRO A 34 1.42 -8.57 -11.55
N SER A 35 0.52 -8.20 -10.65
CA SER A 35 0.30 -8.83 -9.36
C SER A 35 -1.18 -9.14 -9.17
N LYS A 36 -1.48 -10.41 -8.89
CA LYS A 36 -2.87 -10.85 -8.68
C LYS A 36 -3.55 -10.15 -7.51
N SER A 37 -2.81 -9.75 -6.48
CA SER A 37 -3.36 -9.00 -5.35
C SER A 37 -3.80 -7.60 -5.75
N HIS A 38 -3.01 -6.90 -6.58
CA HIS A 38 -3.36 -5.59 -7.12
C HIS A 38 -4.59 -5.68 -8.03
N HIS A 39 -4.60 -6.67 -8.92
CA HIS A 39 -5.74 -6.93 -9.79
C HIS A 39 -7.01 -7.26 -9.00
N LEU A 40 -6.92 -8.11 -7.97
CA LEU A 40 -8.06 -8.43 -7.10
C LEU A 40 -8.62 -7.19 -6.42
N TRP A 41 -7.75 -6.37 -5.83
CA TRP A 41 -8.15 -5.16 -5.12
C TRP A 41 -8.80 -4.14 -6.06
N HIS A 42 -8.21 -3.92 -7.23
CA HIS A 42 -8.76 -3.10 -8.31
C HIS A 42 -10.12 -3.61 -8.77
N THR A 43 -10.23 -4.92 -9.05
CA THR A 43 -11.48 -5.55 -9.47
C THR A 43 -12.61 -5.31 -8.48
N GLU A 44 -12.34 -5.41 -7.17
CA GLU A 44 -13.37 -5.17 -6.16
C GLU A 44 -13.81 -3.71 -6.10
N LEU A 45 -12.88 -2.77 -6.28
CA LEU A 45 -13.21 -1.35 -6.40
C LEU A 45 -14.09 -1.09 -7.63
N MET A 46 -13.72 -1.62 -8.80
CA MET A 46 -14.49 -1.47 -10.04
C MET A 46 -15.88 -2.11 -9.94
N LYS A 47 -15.99 -3.28 -9.31
CA LYS A 47 -17.29 -3.92 -9.03
C LYS A 47 -18.19 -3.07 -8.13
N GLY A 48 -17.61 -2.45 -7.09
CA GLY A 48 -18.35 -1.55 -6.20
C GLY A 48 -18.93 -0.35 -6.96
N LEU A 49 -18.13 0.29 -7.80
CA LEU A 49 -18.55 1.40 -8.63
C LEU A 49 -19.63 1.00 -9.65
N ALA A 50 -19.48 -0.18 -10.28
CA ALA A 50 -20.50 -0.72 -11.19
C ALA A 50 -21.84 -0.99 -10.50
N ARG A 51 -21.83 -1.56 -9.28
CA ARG A 51 -23.06 -1.75 -8.46
C ARG A 51 -23.76 -0.43 -8.11
N LYS A 52 -22.97 0.64 -7.99
CA LYS A 52 -23.52 2.00 -7.76
C LYS A 52 -24.18 2.58 -8.99
N GLY A 53 -24.01 1.96 -10.15
CA GLY A 53 -24.66 2.36 -11.41
C GLY A 53 -23.76 3.15 -12.37
N HIS A 54 -22.45 3.21 -12.11
CA HIS A 54 -21.48 3.87 -12.99
C HIS A 54 -21.10 2.98 -14.18
N GLN A 55 -20.75 3.61 -15.32
CA GLN A 55 -20.15 2.96 -16.48
C GLN A 55 -18.67 2.72 -16.21
N ILE A 56 -18.19 1.49 -16.33
CA ILE A 56 -16.82 1.11 -15.94
C ILE A 56 -16.02 0.62 -17.14
N TYR A 57 -14.85 1.20 -17.31
CA TYR A 57 -13.78 0.73 -18.20
C TYR A 57 -12.62 0.30 -17.31
N SER A 58 -12.36 -1.01 -17.23
CA SER A 58 -11.37 -1.59 -16.33
C SER A 58 -10.17 -2.10 -17.11
N VAL A 59 -9.03 -1.43 -16.98
CA VAL A 59 -7.74 -1.84 -17.56
C VAL A 59 -6.94 -2.59 -16.50
N GLY A 60 -6.57 -3.83 -16.79
CA GLY A 60 -5.85 -4.69 -15.86
C GLY A 60 -5.13 -5.84 -16.54
N ILE A 61 -4.46 -6.67 -15.74
CA ILE A 61 -3.63 -7.80 -16.24
C ILE A 61 -4.43 -9.07 -16.55
N GLU A 62 -5.66 -9.16 -16.08
CA GLU A 62 -6.60 -10.25 -16.30
C GLU A 62 -7.99 -9.64 -16.53
N PRO A 63 -8.93 -10.38 -17.13
CA PRO A 63 -10.30 -9.91 -17.28
C PRO A 63 -10.94 -9.59 -15.93
N THR A 64 -11.59 -8.44 -15.82
CA THR A 64 -12.42 -8.10 -14.68
C THR A 64 -13.80 -8.74 -14.86
N GLU A 65 -14.03 -9.86 -14.17
CA GLU A 65 -15.33 -10.53 -14.20
C GLU A 65 -16.32 -9.77 -13.30
N PHE A 66 -17.24 -9.05 -13.88
CA PHE A 66 -18.25 -8.32 -13.12
C PHE A 66 -19.36 -9.20 -12.55
N GLY A 67 -19.72 -10.27 -13.20
CA GLY A 67 -20.47 -11.48 -12.75
C GLY A 67 -21.71 -11.30 -11.87
N ASP A 68 -22.15 -10.08 -11.65
CA ASP A 68 -23.18 -9.73 -10.68
C ASP A 68 -24.50 -9.44 -11.42
N SER A 69 -25.59 -10.08 -11.03
CA SER A 69 -26.94 -9.82 -11.56
C SER A 69 -27.41 -8.36 -11.43
N VAL A 70 -26.68 -7.55 -10.64
CA VAL A 70 -26.97 -6.12 -10.42
C VAL A 70 -26.29 -5.22 -11.46
N VAL A 71 -25.27 -5.71 -12.17
CA VAL A 71 -24.56 -4.95 -13.20
C VAL A 71 -25.30 -5.13 -14.55
N ARG A 72 -25.72 -4.00 -15.14
CA ARG A 72 -26.45 -4.03 -16.42
C ARG A 72 -25.52 -4.50 -17.54
N GLU A 73 -26.08 -5.19 -18.52
CA GLU A 73 -25.40 -5.50 -19.77
C GLU A 73 -24.89 -4.20 -20.43
N ASN A 74 -23.64 -4.21 -20.92
CA ASN A 74 -22.95 -3.02 -21.48
C ASN A 74 -22.57 -1.91 -20.50
N GLN A 75 -22.76 -2.08 -19.19
CA GLN A 75 -22.30 -1.13 -18.16
C GLN A 75 -20.81 -1.23 -17.89
N THR A 76 -20.17 -2.31 -18.30
CA THR A 76 -18.78 -2.60 -17.95
C THR A 76 -18.01 -3.11 -19.17
N ARG A 77 -16.76 -2.65 -19.30
CA ARG A 77 -15.81 -3.14 -20.31
C ARG A 77 -14.48 -3.46 -19.65
N SER A 78 -14.03 -4.68 -19.82
CA SER A 78 -12.70 -5.11 -19.36
C SER A 78 -11.70 -5.04 -20.50
N ILE A 79 -10.59 -4.36 -20.29
CA ILE A 79 -9.46 -4.19 -21.19
C ILE A 79 -8.27 -4.89 -20.57
N VAL A 80 -7.70 -5.86 -21.27
CA VAL A 80 -6.63 -6.70 -20.73
C VAL A 80 -5.29 -6.30 -21.30
N LEU A 81 -4.32 -6.04 -20.42
CA LEU A 81 -2.92 -5.90 -20.77
C LEU A 81 -2.34 -7.31 -20.83
N GLU A 82 -2.17 -7.83 -22.04
CA GLU A 82 -1.86 -9.24 -22.27
C GLU A 82 -0.44 -9.59 -21.80
N ASP A 83 -0.26 -10.81 -21.34
CA ASP A 83 1.03 -11.44 -21.01
C ASP A 83 1.94 -10.72 -19.99
N MET A 84 1.39 -9.78 -19.21
CA MET A 84 2.13 -8.99 -18.22
C MET A 84 2.87 -9.86 -17.19
N ILE A 85 2.25 -10.95 -16.71
CA ILE A 85 2.89 -11.89 -15.77
C ILE A 85 4.06 -12.62 -16.44
N SER A 86 3.92 -12.97 -17.72
CA SER A 86 5.00 -13.59 -18.49
C SER A 86 6.17 -12.64 -18.68
N CYS A 87 5.89 -11.37 -18.97
CA CYS A 87 6.89 -10.32 -19.07
C CYS A 87 7.63 -10.13 -17.74
N LEU A 88 6.92 -10.06 -16.60
CA LEU A 88 7.53 -9.96 -15.27
C LEU A 88 8.53 -11.11 -15.02
N ASN A 89 8.14 -12.33 -15.32
CA ASN A 89 8.95 -13.51 -15.03
C ASN A 89 10.16 -13.66 -15.97
N LYS A 90 10.02 -13.28 -17.24
CA LYS A 90 11.08 -13.43 -18.26
C LYS A 90 11.97 -12.20 -18.32
N ASP A 91 11.40 -11.05 -18.60
CA ASP A 91 12.13 -9.82 -18.87
C ASP A 91 12.42 -9.04 -17.60
N GLY A 92 11.51 -9.09 -16.62
CA GLY A 92 11.70 -8.53 -15.29
C GLY A 92 12.57 -9.38 -14.37
N ASN A 93 12.85 -10.64 -14.72
CA ASN A 93 13.67 -11.58 -13.94
C ASN A 93 13.29 -11.62 -12.44
N PHE A 94 12.00 -11.56 -12.16
CA PHE A 94 11.49 -11.48 -10.78
C PHE A 94 11.44 -12.87 -10.13
N ASP A 95 12.26 -13.08 -9.09
CA ASP A 95 12.22 -14.24 -8.21
C ASP A 95 12.14 -13.81 -6.73
N PRO A 96 11.02 -14.01 -6.05
CA PRO A 96 10.83 -13.62 -4.66
C PRO A 96 11.86 -14.19 -3.70
N ILE A 97 12.37 -15.40 -3.96
CA ILE A 97 13.34 -16.07 -3.09
C ILE A 97 14.72 -15.43 -3.20
N SER A 98 15.14 -15.06 -4.41
CA SER A 98 16.41 -14.35 -4.62
C SER A 98 16.34 -12.90 -4.15
N TRP A 99 15.23 -12.20 -4.39
CA TRP A 99 15.02 -10.82 -3.97
C TRP A 99 15.10 -10.63 -2.45
N ARG A 100 14.78 -11.66 -1.68
CA ARG A 100 14.95 -11.66 -0.21
C ARG A 100 16.38 -11.33 0.24
N LYS A 101 17.40 -11.64 -0.58
CA LYS A 101 18.81 -11.39 -0.29
C LYS A 101 19.27 -9.98 -0.66
N LEU A 102 18.46 -9.22 -1.39
CA LEU A 102 18.79 -7.87 -1.78
C LEU A 102 18.75 -6.91 -0.59
N SER A 103 19.67 -5.98 -0.55
CA SER A 103 19.57 -4.84 0.37
C SER A 103 18.40 -3.94 0.00
N PRO A 104 17.88 -3.10 0.91
CA PRO A 104 16.81 -2.15 0.58
C PRO A 104 17.10 -1.27 -0.64
N MET A 105 18.35 -0.80 -0.80
CA MET A 105 18.76 0.00 -1.96
C MET A 105 18.74 -0.79 -3.27
N GLN A 106 19.26 -2.02 -3.24
CA GLN A 106 19.21 -2.90 -4.43
C GLN A 106 17.77 -3.20 -4.83
N THR A 107 16.92 -3.53 -3.85
CA THR A 107 15.49 -3.78 -4.11
C THR A 107 14.81 -2.57 -4.76
N THR A 108 15.12 -1.35 -4.32
CA THR A 108 14.58 -0.11 -4.91
C THR A 108 14.97 0.05 -6.38
N VAL A 109 16.26 -0.13 -6.69
CA VAL A 109 16.77 0.01 -8.07
C VAL A 109 16.19 -1.07 -8.98
N GLU A 110 16.17 -2.33 -8.52
CA GLU A 110 15.60 -3.45 -9.28
C GLU A 110 14.09 -3.26 -9.51
N LEU A 111 13.35 -2.82 -8.47
CA LEU A 111 11.93 -2.54 -8.60
C LEU A 111 11.66 -1.51 -9.71
N TYR A 112 12.35 -0.37 -9.69
CA TYR A 112 12.15 0.68 -10.70
C TYR A 112 12.59 0.23 -12.10
N SER A 113 13.65 -0.57 -12.21
CA SER A 113 14.06 -1.17 -13.48
C SER A 113 12.99 -2.08 -14.04
N VAL A 114 12.45 -2.97 -13.22
CA VAL A 114 11.36 -3.88 -13.59
C VAL A 114 10.09 -3.11 -13.95
N CYS A 115 9.71 -2.08 -13.17
CA CYS A 115 8.54 -1.26 -13.47
C CYS A 115 8.66 -0.57 -14.84
N ASN A 116 9.83 -0.02 -15.18
CA ASN A 116 10.08 0.59 -16.50
C ASN A 116 9.90 -0.42 -17.66
N ILE A 117 10.42 -1.65 -17.50
CA ILE A 117 10.24 -2.72 -18.50
C ILE A 117 8.76 -3.06 -18.67
N LEU A 118 8.06 -3.24 -17.57
CA LEU A 118 6.65 -3.61 -17.55
C LEU A 118 5.77 -2.50 -18.14
N CYS A 119 6.09 -1.24 -17.86
CA CYS A 119 5.34 -0.11 -18.39
C CYS A 119 5.52 0.04 -19.90
N ASP A 120 6.75 -0.07 -20.39
CA ASP A 120 7.03 -0.07 -21.83
C ASP A 120 6.31 -1.23 -22.55
N TYR A 121 6.31 -2.42 -21.94
CA TYR A 121 5.57 -3.56 -22.47
C TYR A 121 4.05 -3.33 -22.48
N ALA A 122 3.49 -2.89 -21.35
CA ALA A 122 2.05 -2.68 -21.18
C ALA A 122 1.45 -1.72 -22.20
N THR A 123 2.15 -0.63 -22.53
CA THR A 123 1.70 0.38 -23.50
C THR A 123 1.68 -0.16 -24.93
N LYS A 124 2.44 -1.22 -25.24
CA LYS A 124 2.52 -1.86 -26.57
C LYS A 124 1.51 -2.98 -26.78
N THR A 125 0.88 -3.48 -25.71
CA THR A 125 -0.17 -4.51 -25.79
C THR A 125 -1.40 -4.01 -26.56
N ASN A 126 -2.26 -4.94 -27.00
CA ASN A 126 -3.53 -4.54 -27.62
C ASN A 126 -4.42 -3.79 -26.63
N GLY A 127 -4.45 -4.25 -25.36
CA GLY A 127 -5.18 -3.55 -24.29
C GLY A 127 -4.64 -2.15 -24.01
N GLY A 128 -3.32 -1.96 -24.07
CA GLY A 128 -2.71 -0.63 -23.97
C GLY A 128 -3.19 0.31 -25.10
N LYS A 129 -3.15 -0.15 -26.34
CA LYS A 129 -3.64 0.62 -27.51
C LYS A 129 -5.14 0.91 -27.41
N GLU A 130 -5.94 -0.09 -26.99
CA GLU A 130 -7.37 0.06 -26.77
C GLU A 130 -7.68 1.12 -25.70
N ALA A 131 -6.92 1.18 -24.61
CA ALA A 131 -7.07 2.19 -23.57
C ALA A 131 -6.82 3.61 -24.10
N LEU A 132 -5.82 3.78 -24.96
CA LEU A 132 -5.54 5.07 -25.61
C LEU A 132 -6.67 5.50 -26.56
N GLU A 133 -7.15 4.59 -27.41
CA GLU A 133 -8.28 4.85 -28.29
C GLU A 133 -9.56 5.19 -27.52
N LEU A 134 -9.79 4.50 -26.40
CA LEU A 134 -10.95 4.75 -25.55
C LEU A 134 -10.98 6.19 -25.04
N VAL A 135 -9.89 6.70 -24.47
CA VAL A 135 -9.87 8.05 -23.89
C VAL A 135 -9.97 9.16 -24.96
N ARG A 136 -9.52 8.89 -26.18
CA ARG A 136 -9.63 9.80 -27.33
C ARG A 136 -11.05 9.88 -27.89
N ASN A 137 -11.83 8.78 -27.79
CA ASN A 137 -13.14 8.67 -28.44
C ASN A 137 -14.32 8.68 -27.45
N THR A 138 -14.06 8.49 -26.16
CA THR A 138 -15.09 8.41 -25.12
C THR A 138 -14.82 9.43 -24.03
N LYS A 139 -15.82 10.21 -23.66
CA LYS A 139 -15.70 11.11 -22.52
C LYS A 139 -15.58 10.30 -21.24
N ILE A 140 -14.48 10.46 -20.53
CA ILE A 140 -14.22 9.89 -19.21
C ILE A 140 -14.46 10.98 -18.17
N ASP A 141 -15.22 10.67 -17.12
CA ASP A 141 -15.53 11.64 -16.05
C ASP A 141 -14.51 11.59 -14.92
N VAL A 142 -13.81 10.46 -14.72
CA VAL A 142 -12.72 10.29 -13.76
C VAL A 142 -11.80 9.13 -14.14
N ILE A 143 -10.50 9.30 -13.92
CA ILE A 143 -9.50 8.23 -14.03
C ILE A 143 -9.10 7.80 -12.64
N VAL A 144 -9.20 6.50 -12.35
CA VAL A 144 -8.82 5.86 -11.08
C VAL A 144 -7.63 4.96 -11.35
N MET A 145 -6.44 5.30 -10.82
CA MET A 145 -5.18 4.68 -11.23
C MET A 145 -4.38 4.13 -10.05
N ASP A 146 -3.83 2.93 -10.22
CA ASP A 146 -2.83 2.38 -9.30
C ASP A 146 -1.53 3.17 -9.41
N ILE A 147 -1.14 3.83 -8.31
CA ILE A 147 0.08 4.64 -8.24
C ILE A 147 1.35 3.83 -7.98
N THR A 148 1.22 2.53 -7.77
CA THR A 148 2.37 1.64 -7.47
C THR A 148 3.27 1.48 -8.69
N MET A 149 2.66 1.29 -9.84
CA MET A 149 3.30 1.21 -11.15
C MET A 149 2.33 1.77 -12.20
N GLY A 150 2.84 2.26 -13.30
CA GLY A 150 2.02 2.66 -14.44
C GLY A 150 1.99 4.17 -14.67
N GLN A 151 3.01 4.89 -14.21
CA GLN A 151 3.13 6.32 -14.46
C GLN A 151 3.19 6.66 -15.95
N CYS A 152 3.61 5.71 -16.80
CA CYS A 152 3.51 5.83 -18.26
C CYS A 152 2.06 6.02 -18.75
N PHE A 153 1.05 5.55 -18.02
CA PHE A 153 -0.36 5.77 -18.35
C PHE A 153 -0.89 7.15 -17.94
N TYR A 154 -0.12 7.97 -17.24
CA TYR A 154 -0.55 9.35 -16.94
C TYR A 154 -0.77 10.20 -18.20
N GLY A 155 -0.10 9.87 -19.31
CA GLY A 155 -0.36 10.47 -20.60
C GLY A 155 -1.81 10.31 -21.09
N LEU A 156 -2.52 9.28 -20.66
CA LEU A 156 -3.94 9.09 -21.00
C LEU A 156 -4.83 10.23 -20.49
N ARG A 157 -4.45 10.85 -19.36
CA ARG A 157 -5.19 12.00 -18.84
C ARG A 157 -5.13 13.21 -19.77
N GLU A 158 -3.95 13.48 -20.36
CA GLU A 158 -3.79 14.57 -21.32
C GLU A 158 -4.45 14.29 -22.67
N GLU A 159 -4.67 13.02 -23.02
CA GLU A 159 -5.37 12.58 -24.23
C GLU A 159 -6.89 12.48 -24.01
N ALA A 160 -7.34 12.40 -22.75
CA ALA A 160 -8.74 12.21 -22.43
C ALA A 160 -9.59 13.48 -22.69
N LEU A 161 -10.76 13.27 -23.30
CA LEU A 161 -11.70 14.34 -23.54
C LEU A 161 -12.16 14.99 -22.22
N GLY A 162 -11.96 16.30 -22.10
CA GLY A 162 -12.44 17.08 -20.95
C GLY A 162 -11.51 17.12 -19.74
N ASN A 163 -10.28 16.59 -19.85
CA ASN A 163 -9.27 16.61 -18.79
C ASN A 163 -9.81 16.14 -17.42
N PRO A 164 -10.20 14.86 -17.29
CA PRO A 164 -10.87 14.33 -16.10
C PRO A 164 -9.98 14.42 -14.85
N PRO A 165 -10.57 14.56 -13.64
CA PRO A 165 -9.83 14.44 -12.40
C PRO A 165 -9.17 13.07 -12.28
N LEU A 166 -8.00 13.06 -11.63
CA LEU A 166 -7.23 11.85 -11.35
C LEU A 166 -7.37 11.48 -9.88
N VAL A 167 -7.79 10.25 -9.63
CA VAL A 167 -7.83 9.62 -8.31
C VAL A 167 -6.78 8.52 -8.27
N GLY A 168 -5.80 8.64 -7.36
CA GLY A 168 -4.83 7.59 -7.15
C GLY A 168 -5.35 6.51 -6.21
N PHE A 169 -4.90 5.28 -6.38
CA PHE A 169 -5.07 4.25 -5.36
C PHE A 169 -3.80 3.41 -5.23
N THR A 170 -3.64 2.75 -4.09
CA THR A 170 -2.58 1.77 -3.88
C THR A 170 -3.08 0.60 -3.03
N PRO A 171 -2.97 -0.65 -3.53
CA PRO A 171 -3.22 -1.86 -2.76
C PRO A 171 -2.17 -2.13 -1.68
N PHE A 172 -1.03 -1.50 -1.76
CA PHE A 172 -0.07 -1.44 -0.65
C PHE A 172 -0.58 -0.51 0.47
N GLY A 173 0.12 -0.46 1.59
CA GLY A 173 -0.14 0.53 2.62
C GLY A 173 0.04 1.96 2.11
N SER A 174 0.92 2.75 2.74
CA SER A 174 1.28 4.08 2.23
C SER A 174 2.77 4.08 1.88
N PRO A 175 3.14 3.83 0.61
CA PRO A 175 4.53 3.88 0.16
C PRO A 175 5.21 5.23 0.37
N GLY A 176 6.54 5.24 0.40
CA GLY A 176 7.33 6.44 0.70
C GLY A 176 7.05 7.63 -0.21
N TRP A 177 6.82 7.39 -1.50
CA TRP A 177 6.56 8.44 -2.49
C TRP A 177 5.16 9.08 -2.43
N VAL A 178 4.23 8.50 -1.67
CA VAL A 178 2.88 9.08 -1.46
C VAL A 178 2.98 10.52 -0.93
N LYS A 179 3.99 10.82 -0.10
CA LYS A 179 4.21 12.17 0.42
C LYS A 179 4.34 13.24 -0.67
N ASP A 180 5.00 12.91 -1.78
CA ASP A 180 5.24 13.85 -2.88
C ASP A 180 3.96 14.13 -3.68
N ILE A 181 3.09 13.11 -3.80
CA ILE A 181 1.78 13.24 -4.46
C ILE A 181 0.84 14.13 -3.65
N VAL A 182 0.80 13.96 -2.34
CA VAL A 182 -0.23 14.57 -1.49
C VAL A 182 0.25 15.77 -0.67
N GLY A 183 1.53 16.13 -0.76
CA GLY A 183 2.12 17.20 0.06
C GLY A 183 2.19 16.81 1.55
N GLY A 184 2.61 15.60 1.83
CA GLY A 184 2.78 15.03 3.16
C GLY A 184 4.26 14.84 3.53
N SER A 185 4.50 14.06 4.58
CA SER A 185 5.84 13.69 5.04
C SER A 185 5.95 12.20 5.37
N ASN A 186 7.12 11.64 5.19
CA ASN A 186 7.47 10.33 5.76
C ASN A 186 7.85 10.49 7.24
N TRP A 187 7.74 9.41 7.99
CA TRP A 187 8.04 9.38 9.43
C TRP A 187 9.12 8.32 9.73
N PRO A 188 10.36 8.50 9.24
CA PRO A 188 11.42 7.51 9.37
C PRO A 188 11.85 7.26 10.83
N ALA A 189 11.43 8.10 11.76
CA ALA A 189 11.70 7.91 13.18
C ALA A 189 11.00 6.68 13.77
N PHE A 190 9.84 6.30 13.24
CA PHE A 190 9.02 5.19 13.76
C PHE A 190 8.30 4.36 12.68
N LYS A 191 8.37 4.76 11.40
CA LYS A 191 7.86 3.98 10.27
C LYS A 191 9.04 3.45 9.45
N GLY A 192 9.17 2.13 9.36
CA GLY A 192 10.21 1.51 8.52
C GLY A 192 9.94 1.72 7.03
N TYR A 193 11.02 1.91 6.27
CA TYR A 193 11.00 1.83 4.82
C TYR A 193 10.51 0.42 4.40
N GLU A 194 9.83 0.29 3.25
CA GLU A 194 9.11 -0.93 2.87
C GLU A 194 9.94 -2.21 2.97
N ASN A 195 11.19 -2.15 2.56
CA ASN A 195 12.11 -3.29 2.58
C ASN A 195 13.14 -3.22 3.72
N TYR A 196 12.92 -2.37 4.73
CA TYR A 196 13.79 -2.31 5.91
C TYR A 196 13.41 -3.40 6.90
N GLN A 197 14.28 -4.38 7.07
CA GLN A 197 14.02 -5.59 7.86
C GLN A 197 14.20 -5.37 9.38
N LYS A 198 13.87 -4.17 9.88
CA LYS A 198 13.93 -3.79 11.28
C LYS A 198 12.62 -3.18 11.72
N ALA A 199 12.12 -3.63 12.86
CA ALA A 199 10.90 -3.11 13.47
C ALA A 199 11.20 -1.98 14.46
N PRO A 200 10.32 -0.96 14.59
CA PRO A 200 10.42 0.03 15.64
C PRO A 200 10.20 -0.64 17.05
N PRO A 201 10.73 -0.04 18.14
CA PRO A 201 11.44 1.25 18.18
C PRO A 201 12.87 1.16 17.66
N PHE A 202 13.26 2.10 16.80
CA PHE A 202 14.58 2.16 16.20
C PHE A 202 15.60 2.85 17.11
N ASN A 203 16.83 2.30 17.20
CA ASN A 203 17.97 3.02 17.77
C ASN A 203 18.47 4.11 16.80
N LEU A 204 19.47 4.91 17.20
CA LEU A 204 19.99 6.03 16.39
C LEU A 204 20.44 5.57 14.99
N TRP A 205 21.22 4.49 14.91
CA TRP A 205 21.75 3.99 13.63
C TRP A 205 20.65 3.41 12.73
N GLU A 206 19.69 2.72 13.31
CA GLU A 206 18.53 2.19 12.58
C GLU A 206 17.67 3.34 12.02
N ARG A 207 17.43 4.42 12.78
CA ARG A 207 16.74 5.62 12.26
C ARG A 207 17.53 6.30 11.15
N THR A 208 18.87 6.38 11.29
CA THR A 208 19.74 6.98 10.28
C THR A 208 19.68 6.22 8.96
N TRP A 209 19.83 4.89 9.00
CA TRP A 209 19.72 4.06 7.81
C TRP A 209 18.32 4.09 7.20
N ASN A 210 17.29 4.05 8.04
CA ASN A 210 15.91 4.16 7.57
C ASN A 210 15.65 5.48 6.83
N LEU A 211 16.15 6.60 7.35
CA LEU A 211 16.07 7.90 6.66
C LEU A 211 16.84 7.85 5.31
N ILE A 212 18.04 7.28 5.29
CA ILE A 212 18.85 7.15 4.07
C ILE A 212 18.08 6.36 3.00
N TYR A 213 17.42 5.26 3.35
CA TYR A 213 16.62 4.48 2.41
C TYR A 213 15.49 5.28 1.78
N TYR A 214 14.76 6.08 2.56
CA TYR A 214 13.75 7.00 2.03
C TYR A 214 14.34 8.04 1.07
N GLN A 215 15.53 8.61 1.39
CA GLN A 215 16.17 9.61 0.52
C GLN A 215 16.72 8.99 -0.76
N VAL A 216 17.24 7.75 -0.70
CA VAL A 216 17.69 7.02 -1.89
C VAL A 216 16.52 6.68 -2.79
N ASP A 217 15.40 6.26 -2.22
CA ASP A 217 14.16 6.01 -2.96
C ASP A 217 13.67 7.27 -3.69
N ASP A 218 13.56 8.39 -2.98
CA ASP A 218 13.20 9.70 -3.55
C ASP A 218 14.13 10.08 -4.72
N PHE A 219 15.43 9.89 -4.55
CA PHE A 219 16.43 10.19 -5.57
C PHE A 219 16.27 9.27 -6.79
N CYS A 220 16.19 7.96 -6.58
CA CYS A 220 16.02 6.98 -7.65
C CYS A 220 14.71 7.20 -8.41
N ARG A 221 13.63 7.48 -7.68
CA ARG A 221 12.33 7.77 -8.30
C ARG A 221 12.39 9.00 -9.19
N LYS A 222 12.91 10.11 -8.68
CA LYS A 222 12.95 11.39 -9.37
C LYS A 222 13.90 11.44 -10.55
N PHE A 223 15.13 10.88 -10.40
CA PHE A 223 16.19 11.03 -11.39
C PHE A 223 16.42 9.81 -12.27
N TYR A 224 15.83 8.66 -11.94
CA TYR A 224 15.97 7.44 -12.73
C TYR A 224 14.62 6.92 -13.23
N TYR A 225 13.64 6.72 -12.34
CA TYR A 225 12.37 6.08 -12.69
C TYR A 225 11.45 7.00 -13.51
N LEU A 226 11.03 8.13 -12.96
CA LEU A 226 10.06 9.01 -13.61
C LEU A 226 10.51 9.58 -14.97
N PRO A 227 11.81 9.92 -15.19
CA PRO A 227 12.25 10.32 -16.52
C PRO A 227 12.05 9.25 -17.59
N ARG A 228 12.30 7.97 -17.27
CA ARG A 228 12.08 6.85 -18.19
C ARG A 228 10.60 6.56 -18.42
N GLU A 229 9.81 6.60 -17.36
CA GLU A 229 8.35 6.50 -17.48
C GLU A 229 7.77 7.60 -18.36
N LYS A 230 8.33 8.82 -18.29
CA LYS A 230 7.95 9.93 -19.16
C LYS A 230 8.25 9.63 -20.64
N GLU A 231 9.44 9.10 -20.94
CA GLU A 231 9.79 8.70 -22.30
C GLU A 231 8.82 7.65 -22.85
N VAL A 232 8.47 6.66 -22.03
CA VAL A 232 7.48 5.64 -22.40
C VAL A 232 6.09 6.26 -22.61
N ALA A 233 5.64 7.15 -21.71
CA ALA A 233 4.37 7.84 -21.82
C ALA A 233 4.27 8.67 -23.12
N GLU A 234 5.32 9.43 -23.44
CA GLU A 234 5.39 10.25 -24.65
C GLU A 234 5.38 9.40 -25.93
N ALA A 235 6.12 8.28 -25.93
CA ALA A 235 6.11 7.32 -27.04
C ALA A 235 4.72 6.67 -27.20
N TYR A 236 4.05 6.37 -26.09
CA TYR A 236 2.72 5.76 -26.07
C TYR A 236 1.64 6.68 -26.66
N ILE A 237 1.61 7.95 -26.26
CA ILE A 237 0.61 8.91 -26.79
C ILE A 237 1.00 9.51 -28.15
N GLY A 238 2.27 9.35 -28.57
CA GLY A 238 2.80 9.85 -29.84
C GLY A 238 3.16 11.33 -29.86
N ARG A 239 3.24 12.00 -28.69
CA ARG A 239 3.64 13.41 -28.55
C ARG A 239 4.32 13.68 -27.21
N LYS A 240 4.91 14.86 -27.07
CA LYS A 240 5.45 15.31 -25.77
C LYS A 240 4.32 15.60 -24.78
N LEU A 241 4.54 15.23 -23.51
CA LEU A 241 3.66 15.62 -22.41
C LEU A 241 3.80 17.13 -22.14
N GLU A 242 2.68 17.78 -21.85
CA GLU A 242 2.65 19.19 -21.47
C GLU A 242 3.22 19.43 -20.07
N LYS A 243 3.06 18.44 -19.19
CA LYS A 243 3.51 18.48 -17.79
C LYS A 243 4.54 17.38 -17.50
N SER A 244 5.31 17.55 -16.42
CA SER A 244 6.09 16.45 -15.88
C SER A 244 5.16 15.41 -15.24
N LEU A 245 5.61 14.14 -15.13
CA LEU A 245 4.84 13.12 -14.42
C LEU A 245 4.63 13.46 -12.95
N GLU A 246 5.61 14.12 -12.31
CA GLU A 246 5.46 14.64 -10.94
C GLU A 246 4.34 15.67 -10.82
N ASP A 247 4.21 16.57 -11.80
CA ASP A 247 3.15 17.59 -11.79
C ASP A 247 1.78 16.96 -12.00
N ILE A 248 1.67 15.95 -12.89
CA ILE A 248 0.44 15.17 -13.07
C ILE A 248 0.05 14.46 -11.78
N GLU A 249 1.01 13.85 -11.08
CA GLU A 249 0.75 13.20 -9.79
C GLU A 249 0.24 14.17 -8.74
N ARG A 250 0.82 15.36 -8.67
CA ARG A 250 0.38 16.42 -7.74
C ARG A 250 -1.02 16.94 -8.04
N GLU A 251 -1.56 16.70 -9.21
CA GLU A 251 -2.96 17.04 -9.55
C GLU A 251 -3.97 16.00 -9.09
N MET A 252 -3.54 14.86 -8.54
CA MET A 252 -4.47 13.88 -7.95
C MET A 252 -5.30 14.53 -6.84
N THR A 253 -6.61 14.54 -7.02
CA THR A 253 -7.54 15.16 -6.06
C THR A 253 -7.65 14.35 -4.78
N THR A 254 -7.55 13.02 -4.90
CA THR A 254 -7.74 12.05 -3.82
C THR A 254 -6.81 10.86 -4.03
N LEU A 255 -6.31 10.32 -2.93
CA LEU A 255 -5.52 9.10 -2.91
C LEU A 255 -6.16 8.08 -1.96
N LEU A 256 -6.54 6.93 -2.50
CA LEU A 256 -7.12 5.81 -1.76
C LEU A 256 -6.01 4.84 -1.36
N THR A 257 -5.80 4.66 -0.06
CA THR A 257 -4.76 3.77 0.46
C THR A 257 -5.35 2.54 1.12
N ASN A 258 -4.69 1.40 0.93
CA ASN A 258 -5.10 0.15 1.57
C ASN A 258 -4.59 0.08 3.02
N THR A 259 -4.87 1.14 3.80
CA THR A 259 -4.48 1.31 5.20
C THR A 259 -5.69 1.42 6.11
N HIS A 260 -5.45 1.27 7.41
CA HIS A 260 -6.41 1.59 8.46
C HIS A 260 -5.69 1.96 9.76
N ALA A 261 -6.08 3.06 10.40
CA ALA A 261 -5.41 3.61 11.56
C ALA A 261 -5.21 2.62 12.72
N SER A 262 -6.12 1.65 12.93
CA SER A 262 -5.96 0.63 13.98
C SER A 262 -4.84 -0.38 13.69
N PHE A 263 -4.51 -0.57 12.40
CA PHE A 263 -3.46 -1.49 11.96
C PHE A 263 -2.15 -0.76 11.65
N ASP A 264 -2.19 0.26 10.82
CA ASP A 264 -1.03 1.07 10.36
C ASP A 264 -0.67 2.24 11.29
N ALA A 265 -1.05 2.23 12.53
CA ALA A 265 -1.01 3.34 13.48
C ALA A 265 0.17 4.32 13.33
N GLY A 266 -0.11 5.61 13.43
CA GLY A 266 0.86 6.63 13.75
C GLY A 266 1.33 7.53 12.62
N THR A 267 0.72 7.52 11.43
CA THR A 267 1.03 8.50 10.38
C THR A 267 -0.03 9.60 10.34
N PHE A 268 0.41 10.86 10.28
CA PHE A 268 -0.49 11.98 9.99
C PHE A 268 -0.69 12.04 8.48
N LEU A 269 -1.90 11.72 8.03
CA LEU A 269 -2.25 11.74 6.62
C LEU A 269 -2.93 13.07 6.27
N PRO A 270 -2.57 13.69 5.13
CA PRO A 270 -3.34 14.82 4.60
C PRO A 270 -4.80 14.43 4.33
N PRO A 271 -5.73 15.40 4.35
CA PRO A 271 -7.17 15.12 4.19
C PRO A 271 -7.57 14.44 2.88
N ASN A 272 -6.75 14.56 1.84
CA ASN A 272 -6.96 13.90 0.55
C ASN A 272 -6.44 12.45 0.49
N VAL A 273 -5.86 11.92 1.57
CA VAL A 273 -5.46 10.50 1.70
C VAL A 273 -6.52 9.76 2.50
N ILE A 274 -7.19 8.83 1.85
CA ILE A 274 -8.36 8.13 2.38
C ILE A 274 -8.02 6.68 2.66
N GLU A 275 -8.17 6.27 3.91
CA GLU A 275 -7.90 4.90 4.35
C GLU A 275 -9.10 4.00 4.08
N ILE A 276 -8.93 3.05 3.14
CA ILE A 276 -9.96 2.07 2.75
C ILE A 276 -9.47 0.63 2.87
N GLY A 277 -8.56 0.38 3.81
CA GLY A 277 -8.02 -0.96 4.06
C GLY A 277 -9.10 -2.00 4.34
N GLY A 278 -8.96 -3.18 3.74
CA GLY A 278 -9.94 -4.26 3.83
C GLY A 278 -11.08 -4.19 2.80
N LEU A 279 -11.00 -3.30 1.81
CA LEU A 279 -11.99 -3.17 0.73
C LEU A 279 -12.27 -4.50 0.01
N HIS A 280 -11.26 -5.36 -0.12
CA HIS A 280 -11.38 -6.67 -0.78
C HIS A 280 -12.04 -7.75 0.09
N VAL A 281 -12.23 -7.52 1.39
CA VAL A 281 -12.85 -8.51 2.29
C VAL A 281 -14.37 -8.43 2.16
N LYS A 282 -14.97 -9.54 1.75
CA LYS A 282 -16.40 -9.65 1.47
C LYS A 282 -17.15 -10.47 2.50
N ASP A 283 -18.48 -10.50 2.36
CA ASP A 283 -19.32 -11.50 2.97
C ASP A 283 -18.93 -12.90 2.49
N THR A 284 -19.05 -13.85 3.39
CA THR A 284 -18.59 -15.22 3.16
C THR A 284 -19.48 -15.97 2.18
N LYS A 285 -18.84 -16.73 1.30
CA LYS A 285 -19.51 -17.71 0.45
C LYS A 285 -19.40 -19.11 1.05
N PRO A 286 -20.31 -20.03 0.71
CA PRO A 286 -20.18 -21.42 1.09
C PRO A 286 -18.87 -22.02 0.60
N LEU A 287 -18.19 -22.74 1.49
CA LEU A 287 -16.95 -23.45 1.14
C LEU A 287 -17.21 -24.63 0.20
N PRO A 288 -16.25 -24.99 -0.68
CA PRO A 288 -16.25 -26.25 -1.38
C PRO A 288 -16.45 -27.42 -0.40
N GLN A 289 -17.26 -28.39 -0.78
CA GLN A 289 -17.73 -29.45 0.12
C GLN A 289 -16.59 -30.28 0.74
N ASP A 290 -15.55 -30.55 -0.01
CA ASP A 290 -14.36 -31.28 0.46
C ASP A 290 -13.56 -30.49 1.50
N ILE A 291 -13.33 -29.20 1.28
CA ILE A 291 -12.67 -28.30 2.24
C ILE A 291 -13.53 -28.17 3.48
N LYS A 292 -14.83 -27.91 3.31
CA LYS A 292 -15.77 -27.78 4.43
C LYS A 292 -15.76 -29.03 5.31
N LYS A 293 -15.89 -30.23 4.71
CA LYS A 293 -15.86 -31.50 5.44
C LYS A 293 -14.55 -31.67 6.20
N PHE A 294 -13.41 -31.40 5.55
CA PHE A 294 -12.10 -31.51 6.20
C PHE A 294 -11.95 -30.58 7.40
N ILE A 295 -12.50 -29.37 7.34
CA ILE A 295 -12.46 -28.41 8.45
C ILE A 295 -13.46 -28.81 9.55
N ASP A 296 -14.70 -29.18 9.18
CA ASP A 296 -15.75 -29.56 10.15
C ASP A 296 -15.36 -30.75 11.01
N GLU A 297 -14.64 -31.72 10.46
CA GLU A 297 -14.14 -32.89 11.17
C GLU A 297 -12.90 -32.64 12.03
N ALA A 298 -12.33 -31.42 12.04
CA ALA A 298 -11.15 -31.12 12.85
C ALA A 298 -11.53 -30.97 14.33
N GLU A 299 -11.00 -31.83 15.20
CA GLU A 299 -11.26 -31.82 16.65
C GLU A 299 -10.48 -30.71 17.37
N HIS A 300 -9.25 -30.44 16.92
CA HIS A 300 -8.34 -29.47 17.57
C HIS A 300 -8.25 -28.12 16.84
N GLY A 301 -9.03 -27.95 15.75
CA GLY A 301 -9.01 -26.78 14.91
C GLY A 301 -8.10 -26.90 13.69
N VAL A 302 -7.97 -25.82 12.92
CA VAL A 302 -7.30 -25.82 11.61
C VAL A 302 -6.35 -24.65 11.49
N VAL A 303 -5.17 -24.90 10.91
CA VAL A 303 -4.23 -23.89 10.44
C VAL A 303 -4.36 -23.77 8.93
N VAL A 304 -4.43 -22.55 8.42
CA VAL A 304 -4.36 -22.26 6.98
C VAL A 304 -2.93 -21.88 6.62
N LEU A 305 -2.34 -22.54 5.62
CA LEU A 305 -1.02 -22.20 5.10
C LEU A 305 -1.17 -21.71 3.66
N SER A 306 -0.79 -20.47 3.40
CA SER A 306 -0.89 -19.86 2.07
C SER A 306 0.18 -18.76 1.91
N LEU A 307 1.16 -19.01 1.06
CA LEU A 307 2.20 -18.02 0.76
C LEU A 307 1.76 -17.01 -0.32
N GLY A 308 0.45 -16.93 -0.59
CA GLY A 308 -0.12 -16.00 -1.55
C GLY A 308 0.00 -16.48 -3.00
N THR A 309 0.16 -15.55 -3.92
CA THR A 309 0.25 -15.82 -5.36
C THR A 309 1.63 -15.56 -5.94
N ASN A 310 2.39 -14.66 -5.33
CA ASN A 310 3.74 -14.29 -5.80
C ASN A 310 4.82 -15.23 -5.27
N VAL A 311 4.58 -15.91 -4.14
CA VAL A 311 5.48 -16.91 -3.57
C VAL A 311 4.84 -18.27 -3.70
N GLN A 312 5.48 -19.17 -4.45
CA GLN A 312 4.97 -20.54 -4.62
C GLN A 312 5.58 -21.45 -3.55
N SER A 313 4.72 -22.19 -2.83
CA SER A 313 5.18 -23.14 -1.82
C SER A 313 6.06 -24.23 -2.42
N SER A 314 5.79 -24.66 -3.66
CA SER A 314 6.55 -25.67 -4.39
C SER A 314 7.99 -25.26 -4.72
N THR A 315 8.32 -23.95 -4.70
CA THR A 315 9.66 -23.45 -5.02
C THR A 315 10.53 -23.19 -3.78
N LEU A 316 10.04 -23.50 -2.57
CA LEU A 316 10.79 -23.26 -1.32
C LEU A 316 12.08 -24.10 -1.17
N GLY A 317 12.30 -25.08 -2.05
CA GLY A 317 13.42 -26.01 -1.97
C GLY A 317 13.10 -27.24 -1.10
N THR A 318 13.68 -28.37 -1.48
CA THR A 318 13.35 -29.68 -0.90
C THR A 318 13.57 -29.77 0.61
N GLU A 319 14.69 -29.22 1.10
CA GLU A 319 15.02 -29.23 2.53
C GLU A 319 13.97 -28.47 3.36
N LYS A 320 13.59 -27.27 2.90
CA LYS A 320 12.62 -26.42 3.58
C LYS A 320 11.21 -27.05 3.55
N LEU A 321 10.83 -27.64 2.42
CA LEU A 321 9.56 -28.37 2.29
C LEU A 321 9.51 -29.58 3.24
N GLN A 322 10.58 -30.37 3.32
CA GLN A 322 10.66 -31.50 4.25
C GLN A 322 10.56 -31.05 5.72
N ALA A 323 11.21 -29.96 6.08
CA ALA A 323 11.12 -29.39 7.41
C ALA A 323 9.68 -28.97 7.76
N ILE A 324 8.98 -28.32 6.82
CA ILE A 324 7.56 -27.93 6.97
C ILE A 324 6.69 -29.18 7.13
N VAL A 325 6.77 -30.13 6.20
CA VAL A 325 5.98 -31.38 6.22
C VAL A 325 6.18 -32.14 7.52
N SER A 326 7.45 -32.28 7.97
CA SER A 326 7.79 -32.96 9.22
C SER A 326 7.22 -32.27 10.46
N ALA A 327 7.20 -30.93 10.47
CA ALA A 327 6.59 -30.17 11.56
C ALA A 327 5.07 -30.27 11.57
N LEU A 328 4.43 -30.13 10.39
CA LEU A 328 2.97 -30.22 10.25
C LEU A 328 2.43 -31.59 10.67
N GLY A 329 3.17 -32.68 10.37
CA GLY A 329 2.79 -34.04 10.76
C GLY A 329 2.79 -34.30 12.28
N GLN A 330 3.42 -33.43 13.06
CA GLN A 330 3.45 -33.52 14.52
C GLN A 330 2.33 -32.71 15.22
N LEU A 331 1.49 -32.00 14.43
CA LEU A 331 0.36 -31.24 14.98
C LEU A 331 -0.86 -32.16 15.21
N LYS A 332 -1.65 -31.81 16.22
CA LYS A 332 -2.99 -32.36 16.42
C LYS A 332 -4.03 -31.67 15.53
N GLU A 333 -3.77 -30.44 15.18
CA GLU A 333 -4.58 -29.60 14.31
C GLU A 333 -4.50 -30.11 12.87
N ARG A 334 -5.56 -29.91 12.12
CA ARG A 334 -5.55 -30.09 10.66
C ARG A 334 -4.92 -28.87 9.99
N VAL A 335 -4.37 -29.06 8.78
CA VAL A 335 -3.78 -27.99 8.00
C VAL A 335 -4.39 -27.98 6.59
N VAL A 336 -4.88 -26.82 6.16
CA VAL A 336 -5.27 -26.60 4.76
C VAL A 336 -4.17 -25.75 4.12
N TRP A 337 -3.47 -26.31 3.14
CA TRP A 337 -2.30 -25.71 2.52
C TRP A 337 -2.53 -25.40 1.04
N LYS A 338 -2.38 -24.12 0.66
CA LYS A 338 -2.31 -23.74 -0.76
C LYS A 338 -0.97 -24.19 -1.34
N PHE A 339 -1.02 -25.18 -2.21
CA PHE A 339 0.16 -25.80 -2.81
C PHE A 339 -0.04 -25.98 -4.31
N GLU A 340 0.92 -25.59 -5.14
CA GLU A 340 0.74 -25.39 -6.58
C GLU A 340 0.66 -26.71 -7.38
N THR A 341 1.07 -27.84 -6.79
CA THR A 341 0.98 -29.17 -7.41
C THR A 341 -0.07 -30.04 -6.70
N ASP A 342 -0.53 -31.10 -7.38
CA ASP A 342 -1.55 -32.02 -6.84
C ASP A 342 -0.98 -33.01 -5.82
N THR A 343 0.35 -33.15 -5.79
CA THR A 343 1.03 -34.13 -4.93
C THR A 343 2.20 -33.48 -4.20
N LEU A 344 2.41 -33.91 -2.97
CA LEU A 344 3.57 -33.56 -2.15
C LEU A 344 4.09 -34.84 -1.49
N PRO A 345 5.39 -35.21 -1.66
CA PRO A 345 5.94 -36.40 -1.03
C PRO A 345 5.80 -36.35 0.50
N ASN A 346 5.47 -37.50 1.10
CA ASN A 346 5.31 -37.67 2.55
C ASN A 346 4.26 -36.74 3.19
N LEU A 347 3.21 -36.37 2.46
CA LEU A 347 2.12 -35.54 2.96
C LEU A 347 1.45 -36.18 4.17
N PRO A 348 1.42 -35.52 5.36
CA PRO A 348 0.78 -36.08 6.54
C PRO A 348 -0.74 -36.17 6.40
N LYS A 349 -1.38 -37.13 7.08
CA LYS A 349 -2.85 -37.34 7.01
C LYS A 349 -3.69 -36.17 7.50
N ASN A 350 -3.12 -35.32 8.38
CA ASN A 350 -3.76 -34.12 8.89
C ASN A 350 -3.57 -32.89 7.97
N VAL A 351 -2.95 -33.04 6.80
CA VAL A 351 -2.70 -31.94 5.85
C VAL A 351 -3.48 -32.17 4.56
N MET A 352 -4.27 -31.19 4.15
CA MET A 352 -4.92 -31.11 2.84
C MET A 352 -4.21 -30.06 1.99
N ILE A 353 -3.81 -30.42 0.76
CA ILE A 353 -3.25 -29.47 -0.21
C ILE A 353 -4.27 -29.15 -1.31
N LYS A 354 -4.27 -27.92 -1.79
CA LYS A 354 -5.08 -27.44 -2.91
C LYS A 354 -4.32 -26.37 -3.70
N LYS A 355 -4.42 -26.39 -5.02
CA LYS A 355 -3.81 -25.36 -5.90
C LYS A 355 -4.38 -23.96 -5.64
N TRP A 356 -5.64 -23.90 -5.30
CA TRP A 356 -6.35 -22.68 -4.98
C TRP A 356 -7.23 -22.85 -3.74
N LEU A 357 -7.26 -21.81 -2.90
CA LEU A 357 -8.10 -21.76 -1.70
C LEU A 357 -8.96 -20.49 -1.74
N PRO A 358 -10.26 -20.58 -1.44
CA PRO A 358 -11.09 -19.42 -1.12
C PRO A 358 -10.73 -18.91 0.28
N GLN A 359 -9.53 -18.29 0.40
CA GLN A 359 -8.87 -17.99 1.68
C GLN A 359 -9.73 -17.15 2.61
N SER A 360 -10.35 -16.07 2.08
CA SER A 360 -11.21 -15.19 2.88
C SER A 360 -12.43 -15.91 3.47
N ASP A 361 -13.01 -16.86 2.72
CA ASP A 361 -14.14 -17.68 3.17
C ASP A 361 -13.69 -18.72 4.20
N ILE A 362 -12.51 -19.35 3.98
CA ILE A 362 -11.93 -20.31 4.94
C ILE A 362 -11.64 -19.63 6.26
N LEU A 363 -11.01 -18.45 6.24
CA LEU A 363 -10.66 -17.70 7.47
C LEU A 363 -11.87 -17.28 8.29
N ALA A 364 -13.05 -17.24 7.70
CA ALA A 364 -14.31 -16.98 8.41
C ALA A 364 -14.85 -18.20 9.18
N HIS A 365 -14.32 -19.38 8.95
CA HIS A 365 -14.81 -20.60 9.59
C HIS A 365 -14.38 -20.64 11.09
N PRO A 366 -15.28 -20.95 12.04
CA PRO A 366 -15.02 -20.86 13.48
C PRO A 366 -13.91 -21.79 14.00
N LYS A 367 -13.58 -22.85 13.26
CA LYS A 367 -12.49 -23.78 13.62
C LYS A 367 -11.09 -23.34 13.16
N ILE A 368 -10.97 -22.20 12.46
CA ILE A 368 -9.65 -21.69 12.07
C ILE A 368 -8.96 -21.05 13.28
N ARG A 369 -7.73 -21.47 13.54
CA ARG A 369 -6.92 -21.08 14.68
C ARG A 369 -5.79 -20.12 14.32
N ALA A 370 -5.18 -20.28 13.15
CA ALA A 370 -4.09 -19.43 12.68
C ALA A 370 -4.01 -19.43 11.14
N LEU A 371 -3.49 -18.33 10.60
CA LEU A 371 -3.02 -18.22 9.22
C LEU A 371 -1.49 -18.20 9.22
N TRP A 372 -0.86 -19.07 8.45
CA TRP A 372 0.55 -18.95 8.09
C TRP A 372 0.65 -18.42 6.67
N SER A 373 1.19 -17.22 6.50
CA SER A 373 1.29 -16.55 5.20
C SER A 373 2.71 -16.00 4.96
N HIS A 374 2.91 -15.40 3.77
CA HIS A 374 4.12 -14.64 3.44
C HIS A 374 4.11 -13.20 4.02
N GLY A 375 3.02 -12.77 4.67
CA GLY A 375 2.89 -11.41 5.21
C GLY A 375 2.38 -10.37 4.20
N GLY A 376 1.89 -10.79 3.04
CA GLY A 376 1.26 -9.86 2.08
C GLY A 376 0.05 -9.15 2.70
N LEU A 377 -0.12 -7.86 2.38
CA LEU A 377 -1.07 -6.99 3.07
C LEU A 377 -2.52 -7.48 2.98
N LEU A 378 -2.96 -7.95 1.80
CA LEU A 378 -4.34 -8.42 1.62
C LEU A 378 -4.66 -9.61 2.54
N SER A 379 -3.81 -10.64 2.54
CA SER A 379 -3.98 -11.81 3.43
C SER A 379 -3.91 -11.44 4.91
N THR A 380 -3.05 -10.48 5.25
CA THR A 380 -2.93 -9.94 6.62
C THR A 380 -4.22 -9.24 7.03
N GLN A 381 -4.79 -8.42 6.15
CA GLN A 381 -6.06 -7.72 6.41
C GLN A 381 -7.25 -8.68 6.50
N GLU A 382 -7.30 -9.74 5.68
CA GLU A 382 -8.30 -10.80 5.82
C GLU A 382 -8.23 -11.46 7.20
N ALA A 383 -7.02 -11.80 7.67
CA ALA A 383 -6.82 -12.40 8.98
C ALA A 383 -7.21 -11.44 10.11
N VAL A 384 -6.81 -10.17 10.03
CA VAL A 384 -7.20 -9.12 10.99
C VAL A 384 -8.72 -8.96 11.01
N TRP A 385 -9.36 -8.87 9.85
CA TRP A 385 -10.81 -8.75 9.74
C TRP A 385 -11.55 -9.90 10.43
N ARG A 386 -11.04 -11.13 10.26
CA ARG A 386 -11.63 -12.35 10.86
C ARG A 386 -11.16 -12.63 12.29
N GLY A 387 -10.21 -11.86 12.80
CA GLY A 387 -9.68 -12.06 14.15
C GLY A 387 -8.78 -13.30 14.29
N ILE A 388 -8.10 -13.71 13.21
CA ILE A 388 -7.25 -14.90 13.13
C ILE A 388 -5.77 -14.52 13.30
N PRO A 389 -5.06 -15.05 14.32
CA PRO A 389 -3.63 -14.84 14.48
C PRO A 389 -2.80 -15.25 13.28
N VAL A 390 -1.69 -14.55 13.02
CA VAL A 390 -0.87 -14.75 11.81
C VAL A 390 0.55 -15.19 12.16
N ILE A 391 1.03 -16.26 11.51
CA ILE A 391 2.46 -16.51 11.32
C ILE A 391 2.82 -15.95 9.95
N ALA A 392 3.82 -15.07 9.88
CA ALA A 392 4.27 -14.58 8.59
C ALA A 392 5.75 -14.88 8.34
N MET A 393 6.02 -15.36 7.11
CA MET A 393 7.34 -15.66 6.60
C MET A 393 7.61 -14.72 5.41
N PRO A 394 8.18 -13.52 5.66
CA PRO A 394 8.36 -12.50 4.63
C PRO A 394 9.50 -12.85 3.67
N PHE A 395 9.37 -12.43 2.42
CA PHE A 395 10.36 -12.62 1.35
C PHE A 395 10.83 -11.28 0.78
N PHE A 396 9.94 -10.30 0.54
CA PHE A 396 10.29 -9.04 -0.11
C PHE A 396 9.26 -7.93 0.18
N MET A 397 9.63 -6.69 -0.09
CA MET A 397 8.78 -5.50 -0.06
C MET A 397 8.05 -5.27 1.28
N ASP A 398 6.77 -4.88 1.20
CA ASP A 398 5.89 -4.54 2.32
C ASP A 398 5.66 -5.68 3.32
N GLN A 399 5.99 -6.93 2.94
CA GLN A 399 5.80 -8.11 3.80
C GLN A 399 6.56 -7.97 5.12
N TYR A 400 7.79 -7.42 5.10
CA TYR A 400 8.57 -7.16 6.32
C TYR A 400 7.86 -6.19 7.25
N ARG A 401 7.39 -5.07 6.72
CA ARG A 401 6.64 -4.08 7.49
C ARG A 401 5.33 -4.64 8.04
N ASN A 402 4.59 -5.39 7.24
CA ASN A 402 3.31 -5.97 7.63
C ASN A 402 3.48 -6.95 8.81
N ILE A 403 4.51 -7.80 8.79
CA ILE A 403 4.76 -8.70 9.92
C ILE A 403 5.27 -7.94 11.16
N ASP A 404 6.08 -6.92 10.99
CA ASP A 404 6.57 -6.11 12.11
C ASP A 404 5.40 -5.42 12.84
N MET A 405 4.39 -4.96 12.11
CA MET A 405 3.15 -4.44 12.71
C MET A 405 2.37 -5.50 13.48
N LEU A 406 2.23 -6.72 12.94
CA LEU A 406 1.57 -7.83 13.62
C LEU A 406 2.30 -8.21 14.91
N VAL A 407 3.62 -8.31 14.86
CA VAL A 407 4.47 -8.66 16.00
C VAL A 407 4.45 -7.57 17.07
N SER A 408 4.58 -6.29 16.67
CA SER A 408 4.54 -5.16 17.61
C SER A 408 3.22 -5.05 18.38
N LYS A 409 2.11 -5.45 17.73
CA LYS A 409 0.79 -5.51 18.37
C LYS A 409 0.56 -6.83 19.16
N GLY A 410 1.50 -7.77 19.10
CA GLY A 410 1.42 -9.08 19.74
C GLY A 410 0.29 -9.96 19.20
N VAL A 411 -0.05 -9.81 17.90
CA VAL A 411 -1.13 -10.55 17.21
C VAL A 411 -0.62 -11.52 16.16
N GLY A 412 0.69 -11.55 15.94
CA GLY A 412 1.36 -12.45 15.01
C GLY A 412 2.77 -12.81 15.43
N LEU A 413 3.34 -13.81 14.76
CA LEU A 413 4.70 -14.29 14.94
C LEU A 413 5.45 -14.28 13.62
N ARG A 414 6.74 -13.92 13.66
CA ARG A 414 7.63 -13.98 12.50
C ARG A 414 8.32 -15.33 12.43
N LEU A 415 8.41 -15.88 11.22
CA LEU A 415 9.19 -17.07 10.90
C LEU A 415 10.12 -16.69 9.73
N ASP A 416 11.42 -16.81 9.93
CA ASP A 416 12.39 -16.45 8.90
C ASP A 416 12.71 -17.66 8.03
N TYR A 417 12.67 -17.48 6.72
CA TYR A 417 12.93 -18.51 5.73
C TYR A 417 14.34 -19.14 5.89
N ASP A 418 15.37 -18.33 6.18
CA ASP A 418 16.75 -18.83 6.31
C ASP A 418 16.94 -19.78 7.50
N SER A 419 16.29 -19.47 8.61
CA SER A 419 16.33 -20.29 9.84
C SER A 419 15.26 -21.37 9.90
N LEU A 420 14.53 -21.60 8.79
CA LEU A 420 13.43 -22.56 8.76
C LEU A 420 13.94 -24.00 8.92
N SER A 421 13.52 -24.64 9.98
CA SER A 421 13.74 -26.04 10.33
C SER A 421 12.48 -26.64 10.92
N THR A 422 12.42 -27.98 11.05
CA THR A 422 11.29 -28.65 11.71
C THR A 422 11.03 -28.10 13.10
N GLU A 423 12.09 -27.85 13.86
CA GLU A 423 12.02 -27.33 15.23
C GLU A 423 11.47 -25.90 15.28
N THR A 424 12.00 -24.97 14.45
CA THR A 424 11.56 -23.57 14.41
C THR A 424 10.11 -23.45 13.98
N VAL A 425 9.70 -24.21 12.97
CA VAL A 425 8.31 -24.28 12.49
C VAL A 425 7.39 -24.79 13.60
N LEU A 426 7.73 -25.93 14.20
CA LEU A 426 6.90 -26.54 15.24
C LEU A 426 6.79 -25.66 16.49
N LYS A 427 7.89 -25.02 16.92
CA LYS A 427 7.90 -24.07 18.02
C LYS A 427 6.97 -22.88 17.77
N THR A 428 7.05 -22.28 16.57
CA THR A 428 6.22 -21.13 16.20
C THR A 428 4.74 -21.50 16.12
N LEU A 429 4.42 -22.66 15.49
CA LEU A 429 3.05 -23.16 15.42
C LEU A 429 2.49 -23.46 16.82
N LYS A 430 3.23 -24.15 17.68
CA LYS A 430 2.79 -24.39 19.06
C LYS A 430 2.54 -23.09 19.82
N GLN A 431 3.44 -22.11 19.71
CA GLN A 431 3.29 -20.82 20.38
C GLN A 431 1.99 -20.12 19.98
N ILE A 432 1.72 -19.97 18.66
CA ILE A 432 0.52 -19.26 18.20
C ILE A 432 -0.78 -19.99 18.55
N LEU A 433 -0.75 -21.32 18.60
CA LEU A 433 -1.91 -22.17 18.88
C LEU A 433 -2.23 -22.28 20.38
N THR A 434 -1.22 -22.11 21.26
CA THR A 434 -1.38 -22.31 22.71
C THR A 434 -1.38 -21.02 23.53
N ASP A 435 -0.91 -19.88 22.97
CA ASP A 435 -0.97 -18.58 23.67
C ASP A 435 -2.32 -17.91 23.47
N PRO A 436 -3.24 -17.92 24.45
CA PRO A 436 -4.54 -17.29 24.33
C PRO A 436 -4.45 -15.76 24.26
N GLY A 437 -3.34 -15.17 24.70
CA GLY A 437 -3.09 -13.74 24.66
C GLY A 437 -3.01 -13.22 23.22
N ILE A 438 -2.38 -13.97 22.30
CA ILE A 438 -2.29 -13.61 20.89
C ILE A 438 -3.71 -13.53 20.28
N THR A 439 -4.51 -14.57 20.48
CA THR A 439 -5.90 -14.62 19.97
C THR A 439 -6.77 -13.50 20.55
N THR A 440 -6.64 -13.23 21.85
CA THR A 440 -7.41 -12.16 22.53
C THR A 440 -7.06 -10.79 21.96
N ARG A 441 -5.76 -10.48 21.79
CA ARG A 441 -5.30 -9.22 21.19
C ARG A 441 -5.75 -9.11 19.72
N MET A 442 -5.69 -10.20 18.95
CA MET A 442 -6.14 -10.21 17.56
C MET A 442 -7.64 -9.96 17.44
N LYS A 443 -8.48 -10.55 18.29
CA LYS A 443 -9.93 -10.27 18.32
C LYS A 443 -10.22 -8.81 18.66
N LYS A 444 -9.47 -8.22 19.60
CA LYS A 444 -9.59 -6.79 19.93
C LYS A 444 -9.19 -5.89 18.75
N LEU A 445 -8.09 -6.22 18.07
CA LEU A 445 -7.69 -5.51 16.86
C LEU A 445 -8.74 -5.64 15.75
N SER A 446 -9.29 -6.84 15.54
CA SER A 446 -10.35 -7.10 14.56
C SER A 446 -11.60 -6.25 14.82
N ALA A 447 -12.02 -6.13 16.08
CA ALA A 447 -13.15 -5.29 16.44
C ALA A 447 -12.88 -3.82 16.07
N ALA A 448 -11.73 -3.28 16.45
CA ALA A 448 -11.34 -1.91 16.10
C ALA A 448 -11.15 -1.68 14.59
N TYR A 449 -10.66 -2.69 13.87
CA TYR A 449 -10.45 -2.62 12.42
C TYR A 449 -11.78 -2.55 11.64
N ARG A 450 -12.82 -3.20 12.13
CA ARG A 450 -14.15 -3.24 11.50
C ARG A 450 -15.09 -2.11 11.95
N ASP A 451 -14.77 -1.45 13.04
CA ASP A 451 -15.58 -0.36 13.58
C ASP A 451 -15.32 0.94 12.79
N ARG A 452 -16.20 1.22 11.84
CA ARG A 452 -16.09 2.33 10.88
C ARG A 452 -17.45 2.96 10.61
N PRO A 453 -17.49 4.27 10.31
CA PRO A 453 -18.75 4.95 9.99
C PRO A 453 -19.35 4.51 8.65
N MET A 454 -18.52 4.10 7.69
CA MET A 454 -18.92 3.55 6.38
C MET A 454 -18.04 2.35 6.02
N SER A 455 -18.54 1.48 5.15
CA SER A 455 -17.73 0.39 4.60
C SER A 455 -16.55 0.95 3.78
N PRO A 456 -15.42 0.21 3.67
CA PRO A 456 -14.30 0.66 2.84
C PRO A 456 -14.70 0.95 1.39
N ILE A 457 -15.60 0.15 0.83
CA ILE A 457 -16.06 0.32 -0.56
C ILE A 457 -16.96 1.55 -0.71
N ASP A 458 -17.89 1.78 0.21
CA ASP A 458 -18.75 2.97 0.18
C ASP A 458 -17.94 4.25 0.40
N THR A 459 -16.92 4.19 1.27
CA THR A 459 -15.97 5.29 1.45
C THR A 459 -15.22 5.59 0.15
N ALA A 460 -14.66 4.57 -0.52
CA ALA A 460 -13.97 4.75 -1.79
C ALA A 460 -14.87 5.37 -2.88
N ILE A 461 -16.08 4.85 -3.02
CA ILE A 461 -17.06 5.34 -4.01
C ILE A 461 -17.38 6.81 -3.72
N TRP A 462 -17.68 7.16 -2.47
CA TRP A 462 -18.01 8.53 -2.09
C TRP A 462 -16.90 9.52 -2.46
N TYR A 463 -15.64 9.17 -2.19
CA TYR A 463 -14.49 10.02 -2.49
C TYR A 463 -14.15 10.10 -3.99
N ILE A 464 -14.40 9.03 -4.77
CA ILE A 464 -14.29 9.08 -6.24
C ILE A 464 -15.35 10.02 -6.81
N GLU A 465 -16.61 9.90 -6.37
CA GLU A 465 -17.67 10.81 -6.75
C GLU A 465 -17.40 12.26 -6.29
N HIS A 466 -16.82 12.43 -5.09
CA HIS A 466 -16.40 13.74 -4.59
C HIS A 466 -15.34 14.39 -5.49
N ALA A 467 -14.37 13.62 -5.98
CA ALA A 467 -13.35 14.12 -6.90
C ALA A 467 -13.97 14.66 -8.21
N VAL A 468 -15.03 14.03 -8.70
CA VAL A 468 -15.77 14.53 -9.89
C VAL A 468 -16.57 15.79 -9.58
N ARG A 469 -17.21 15.86 -8.41
CA ARG A 469 -17.97 17.06 -7.99
C ARG A 469 -17.06 18.25 -7.67
N HIS A 470 -15.81 17.99 -7.27
CA HIS A 470 -14.85 18.99 -6.82
C HIS A 470 -13.47 18.75 -7.46
N PRO A 471 -13.35 18.96 -8.80
CA PRO A 471 -12.11 18.64 -9.53
C PRO A 471 -10.92 19.52 -9.13
N ASP A 472 -11.17 20.67 -8.49
CA ASP A 472 -10.12 21.57 -8.00
C ASP A 472 -9.41 21.04 -6.74
N GLY A 473 -9.82 19.90 -6.20
CA GLY A 473 -9.16 19.20 -5.10
C GLY A 473 -9.13 19.98 -3.78
N PRO A 474 -10.28 20.36 -3.18
CA PRO A 474 -10.36 21.19 -1.98
C PRO A 474 -9.74 20.54 -0.74
N LEU A 475 -9.51 19.23 -0.77
CA LEU A 475 -8.88 18.47 0.33
C LEU A 475 -7.35 18.44 0.22
N SER A 476 -6.77 19.06 -0.82
CA SER A 476 -5.33 19.00 -1.08
C SER A 476 -4.53 19.78 -0.04
N SER A 477 -3.41 19.19 0.41
CA SER A 477 -2.49 19.87 1.31
C SER A 477 -1.76 21.04 0.62
N PRO A 478 -1.62 22.21 1.25
CA PRO A 478 -0.77 23.30 0.72
C PRO A 478 0.68 22.87 0.47
N GLY A 479 1.19 21.91 1.23
CA GLY A 479 2.54 21.37 1.09
C GLY A 479 2.80 20.74 -0.28
N ARG A 480 1.75 20.32 -1.01
CA ARG A 480 1.84 19.73 -2.35
C ARG A 480 2.50 20.67 -3.37
N ASN A 481 2.28 21.98 -3.23
CA ASN A 481 2.78 23.00 -4.15
C ASN A 481 4.08 23.68 -3.67
N MET A 482 4.60 23.27 -2.51
CA MET A 482 5.86 23.80 -1.98
C MET A 482 7.07 23.12 -2.61
N SER A 483 8.15 23.85 -2.80
CA SER A 483 9.45 23.25 -3.11
C SER A 483 9.94 22.43 -1.92
N TRP A 484 10.81 21.44 -2.16
CA TRP A 484 11.41 20.63 -1.08
C TRP A 484 12.10 21.50 -0.02
N VAL A 485 12.77 22.58 -0.44
CA VAL A 485 13.45 23.53 0.45
C VAL A 485 12.46 24.22 1.38
N GLN A 486 11.35 24.72 0.84
CA GLN A 486 10.30 25.39 1.61
C GLN A 486 9.55 24.43 2.53
N PHE A 487 9.20 23.25 2.02
CA PHE A 487 8.45 22.24 2.78
C PHE A 487 9.23 21.76 4.01
N HIS A 488 10.55 21.60 3.87
CA HIS A 488 11.42 21.19 4.98
C HIS A 488 12.07 22.36 5.73
N LEU A 489 11.65 23.61 5.46
CA LEU A 489 12.15 24.82 6.10
C LEU A 489 13.68 24.96 6.04
N VAL A 490 14.33 24.43 5.00
CA VAL A 490 15.80 24.44 4.86
C VAL A 490 16.32 25.87 4.78
N ASP A 491 15.63 26.75 4.06
CA ASP A 491 15.88 28.20 3.98
C ASP A 491 15.78 28.87 5.35
N VAL A 492 14.76 28.53 6.13
CA VAL A 492 14.58 29.06 7.50
C VAL A 492 15.70 28.59 8.42
N TYR A 493 16.04 27.29 8.41
CA TYR A 493 17.14 26.76 9.21
C TYR A 493 18.50 27.36 8.81
N ALA A 494 18.71 27.62 7.50
CA ALA A 494 19.91 28.30 7.03
C ALA A 494 20.01 29.71 7.60
N VAL A 495 18.92 30.48 7.56
CA VAL A 495 18.89 31.85 8.17
C VAL A 495 19.13 31.78 9.68
N LEU A 496 18.45 30.87 10.40
CA LEU A 496 18.67 30.72 11.84
C LEU A 496 20.11 30.31 12.17
N GLY A 497 20.71 29.45 11.37
CA GLY A 497 22.12 29.06 11.49
C GLY A 497 23.07 30.26 11.29
N LEU A 498 22.84 31.09 10.27
CA LEU A 498 23.61 32.30 10.04
C LEU A 498 23.47 33.29 11.20
N VAL A 499 22.26 33.53 11.71
CA VAL A 499 22.02 34.38 12.88
C VAL A 499 22.77 33.84 14.11
N PHE A 500 22.69 32.52 14.36
CA PHE A 500 23.43 31.89 15.46
C PHE A 500 24.95 32.10 15.34
N LEU A 501 25.50 31.89 14.14
CA LEU A 501 26.92 32.11 13.89
C LEU A 501 27.33 33.56 14.09
N LEU A 502 26.50 34.52 13.65
CA LEU A 502 26.73 35.96 13.85
C LEU A 502 26.71 36.31 15.34
N VAL A 503 25.72 35.83 16.09
CA VAL A 503 25.64 36.04 17.54
C VAL A 503 26.85 35.43 18.26
N ALA A 504 27.24 34.22 17.93
CA ALA A 504 28.42 33.55 18.48
C ALA A 504 29.71 34.34 18.18
N TRP A 505 29.84 34.87 16.98
CA TRP A 505 30.96 35.73 16.58
C TRP A 505 30.99 37.04 17.37
N ILE A 506 29.88 37.74 17.52
CA ILE A 506 29.75 38.95 18.33
C ILE A 506 30.13 38.66 19.80
N LEU A 507 29.59 37.58 20.37
CA LEU A 507 29.93 37.17 21.74
C LEU A 507 31.42 36.88 21.90
N LYS A 508 32.04 36.20 20.92
CA LYS A 508 33.49 35.96 20.90
C LYS A 508 34.28 37.26 20.87
N LEU A 509 33.86 38.25 20.08
CA LEU A 509 34.50 39.57 20.03
C LEU A 509 34.35 40.31 21.37
N LEU A 510 33.16 40.29 21.97
CA LEU A 510 32.90 40.91 23.28
C LEU A 510 33.77 40.28 24.39
N LEU A 511 33.80 38.94 24.45
CA LEU A 511 34.65 38.20 25.40
C LEU A 511 36.14 38.53 25.20
N LYS A 512 36.61 38.58 23.96
CA LYS A 512 37.99 38.97 23.63
C LYS A 512 38.28 40.39 24.07
N THR A 513 37.34 41.31 23.88
CA THR A 513 37.47 42.72 24.32
C THR A 513 37.53 42.83 25.84
N VAL A 514 36.62 42.15 26.54
CA VAL A 514 36.62 42.11 28.02
C VAL A 514 37.93 41.49 28.54
N TYR A 515 38.36 40.38 27.97
CA TYR A 515 39.62 39.73 28.33
C TYR A 515 40.81 40.69 28.16
N ASN A 516 40.89 41.42 27.03
CA ASN A 516 41.95 42.38 26.77
C ASN A 516 41.89 43.58 27.74
N LEU A 517 40.69 44.04 28.11
CA LEU A 517 40.54 45.15 29.09
C LEU A 517 40.93 44.71 30.51
N VAL A 518 40.60 43.52 30.92
CA VAL A 518 40.87 42.99 32.27
C VAL A 518 42.34 42.60 32.43
N PHE A 519 42.87 41.84 31.46
CA PHE A 519 44.17 41.18 31.65
C PHE A 519 45.35 41.90 30.94
N ARG A 520 45.13 42.76 29.92
CA ARG A 520 46.22 43.55 29.27
C ARG A 520 46.48 44.90 29.93
N ARG A 521 45.59 45.37 30.80
CA ARG A 521 45.89 46.57 31.58
C ARG A 521 46.98 46.37 32.65
N GLY A 522 47.36 45.16 32.99
CA GLY A 522 48.41 44.81 33.94
C GLY A 522 49.87 44.98 33.43
N ASN A 523 50.10 45.08 32.13
CA ASN A 523 51.43 45.13 31.52
C ASN A 523 51.75 46.48 30.90
N LYS A 524 51.41 47.63 31.57
CA LYS A 524 52.06 48.87 31.28
C LYS A 524 53.42 48.86 31.96
N VAL A 525 54.43 48.53 31.17
CA VAL A 525 55.86 48.65 31.52
C VAL A 525 56.14 50.06 32.02
N GLU A 526 56.70 50.19 33.25
CA GLU A 526 57.27 51.41 33.78
C GLU A 526 58.33 51.93 32.79
N PRO A 527 58.36 53.26 32.50
CA PRO A 527 59.40 53.79 31.67
C PRO A 527 60.73 53.71 32.41
N LYS A 528 61.75 53.06 31.86
CA LYS A 528 63.13 53.07 32.34
C LYS A 528 63.60 54.50 32.42
N LEU A 529 63.72 55.04 33.62
CA LEU A 529 64.47 56.28 33.90
C LEU A 529 65.92 56.08 33.46
N LYS A 530 66.36 56.78 32.40
CA LYS A 530 67.74 56.92 32.06
C LYS A 530 68.42 57.79 33.12
N ARG A 531 69.27 57.20 33.98
CA ARG A 531 70.25 57.94 34.77
C ARG A 531 71.36 58.42 33.85
N LYS A 532 71.61 59.73 33.88
CA LYS A 532 72.85 60.41 33.40
C LYS A 532 74.02 60.03 34.29
#